data_182d7450b583b12f2254806f345cb2a3
#
_entry.id   182d7450b583b12f2254806f345cb2a3
#
_cell.length_a   1.000
_cell.length_b   1.000
_cell.length_c   1.000
_cell.angle_alpha   90.00
_cell.angle_beta   90.00
_cell.angle_gamma   90.00
#
_symmetry.space_group_name_H-M   'P 1'
#
loop_
_entity.id
_entity.type
_entity.pdbx_description
1 polymer ?
#
loop_
_entity_poly.entity_id
_entity_poly.type
_entity_poly.pdbx_seq_one_letter_code
_entity_poly.pdbx_strand_id
1 'polypeptide(L)'
;MIKPIAVALTLLSVSAYADVNLSADVKAKIEAVGIDAFYAEKSPVEGIYSVFSKEGTSYVTSDGEYIFTGNLFKVKGAEVENTTDEFISKGMRSYIEKLDTITYKAPDEKYVIGVFTDITCGFCQKLHNDLQFYLEKGITIKYIAYSRAGMNSMVARNMASVWCADDKPAALTKAMKGDGLPDKQPTKACMDSVQNQFNAGNMFKLSGTPSGLSLKGEPMVFAGLRDPDQMLNSLKTANQKK
;
A
#
# COMPACT_ATOMS: atom_id res chain seq x y z
N MET A 1 -10.17 -34.70 45.67
CA MET A 1 -9.21 -34.55 44.59
C MET A 1 -9.90 -33.76 43.46
N ILE A 2 -9.65 -32.45 43.40
CA ILE A 2 -10.25 -31.55 42.38
C ILE A 2 -9.23 -31.39 41.29
N LYS A 3 -9.53 -31.85 40.05
CA LYS A 3 -8.68 -31.66 38.87
C LYS A 3 -8.84 -30.22 38.35
N PRO A 4 -7.75 -29.53 38.05
CA PRO A 4 -7.85 -28.21 37.42
C PRO A 4 -8.25 -28.36 35.96
N ILE A 5 -9.30 -27.62 35.55
CA ILE A 5 -9.69 -27.46 34.15
C ILE A 5 -8.75 -26.43 33.58
N ALA A 6 -7.88 -26.84 32.68
CA ALA A 6 -7.07 -25.92 31.89
C ALA A 6 -7.96 -25.23 30.83
N VAL A 7 -8.26 -23.97 31.05
CA VAL A 7 -8.88 -23.11 30.02
C VAL A 7 -7.80 -22.75 28.99
N ALA A 8 -7.86 -23.38 27.84
CA ALA A 8 -7.04 -23.00 26.71
C ALA A 8 -7.52 -21.63 26.18
N LEU A 9 -6.74 -20.59 26.48
CA LEU A 9 -6.93 -19.26 25.91
C LEU A 9 -6.49 -19.32 24.45
N THR A 10 -7.42 -19.54 23.55
CA THR A 10 -7.18 -19.35 22.10
C THR A 10 -6.97 -17.86 21.86
N LEU A 11 -5.72 -17.48 21.63
CA LEU A 11 -5.35 -16.17 21.10
C LEU A 11 -5.92 -16.08 19.68
N LEU A 12 -7.12 -15.51 19.57
CA LEU A 12 -7.63 -15.01 18.30
C LEU A 12 -6.68 -13.91 17.85
N SER A 13 -5.85 -14.19 16.87
CA SER A 13 -5.11 -13.20 16.11
C SER A 13 -6.14 -12.31 15.43
N VAL A 14 -6.45 -11.18 16.02
CA VAL A 14 -7.22 -10.11 15.37
C VAL A 14 -6.34 -9.59 14.24
N SER A 15 -6.57 -10.11 13.06
CA SER A 15 -6.06 -9.51 11.83
C SER A 15 -6.72 -8.14 11.73
N ALA A 16 -5.94 -7.08 12.01
CA ALA A 16 -6.37 -5.69 11.87
C ALA A 16 -6.44 -5.37 10.37
N TYR A 17 -7.45 -5.90 9.70
CA TYR A 17 -7.74 -5.58 8.31
C TYR A 17 -8.84 -4.52 8.23
N ALA A 18 -8.50 -3.52 7.50
CA ALA A 18 -9.16 -2.42 6.79
C ALA A 18 -10.68 -2.28 6.93
N ASP A 19 -11.14 -1.11 6.53
CA ASP A 19 -12.55 -0.73 6.41
C ASP A 19 -13.32 -1.65 5.44
N VAL A 20 -13.61 -2.87 5.91
CA VAL A 20 -14.42 -3.84 5.19
C VAL A 20 -15.86 -3.56 5.57
N ASN A 21 -16.51 -2.71 4.80
CA ASN A 21 -17.93 -2.34 5.01
C ASN A 21 -18.86 -3.39 4.38
N LEU A 22 -18.73 -4.64 4.82
CA LEU A 22 -19.59 -5.76 4.47
C LEU A 22 -20.43 -6.18 5.66
N SER A 23 -21.63 -6.72 5.41
CA SER A 23 -22.36 -7.43 6.46
C SER A 23 -21.59 -8.67 6.92
N ALA A 24 -21.76 -9.09 8.18
CA ALA A 24 -21.06 -10.26 8.72
C ALA A 24 -21.34 -11.53 7.89
N ASP A 25 -22.56 -11.68 7.40
CA ASP A 25 -22.97 -12.82 6.55
C ASP A 25 -22.23 -12.83 5.21
N VAL A 26 -22.22 -11.71 4.49
CA VAL A 26 -21.49 -11.59 3.21
C VAL A 26 -20.02 -11.82 3.40
N LYS A 27 -19.42 -11.25 4.45
CA LYS A 27 -18.01 -11.47 4.79
C LYS A 27 -17.72 -12.95 5.00
N ALA A 28 -18.50 -13.64 5.81
CA ALA A 28 -18.33 -15.08 6.06
C ALA A 28 -18.43 -15.91 4.78
N LYS A 29 -19.40 -15.58 3.88
CA LYS A 29 -19.57 -16.28 2.60
C LYS A 29 -18.36 -16.14 1.68
N ILE A 30 -17.83 -14.92 1.51
CA ILE A 30 -16.67 -14.72 0.63
C ILE A 30 -15.37 -15.29 1.22
N GLU A 31 -15.21 -15.24 2.54
CA GLU A 31 -14.07 -15.87 3.22
C GLU A 31 -14.11 -17.40 3.07
N ALA A 32 -15.30 -18.03 3.12
CA ALA A 32 -15.47 -19.47 2.91
C ALA A 32 -15.03 -19.94 1.52
N VAL A 33 -15.05 -19.06 0.52
CA VAL A 33 -14.55 -19.36 -0.85
C VAL A 33 -13.13 -18.81 -1.08
N GLY A 34 -12.43 -18.39 -0.03
CA GLY A 34 -11.02 -18.01 -0.07
C GLY A 34 -10.75 -16.55 -0.44
N ILE A 35 -11.77 -15.68 -0.44
CA ILE A 35 -11.59 -14.24 -0.66
C ILE A 35 -11.37 -13.54 0.67
N ASP A 36 -10.11 -13.17 0.94
CA ASP A 36 -9.72 -12.38 2.11
C ASP A 36 -9.68 -10.89 1.73
N ALA A 37 -10.76 -10.18 2.07
CA ALA A 37 -10.95 -8.78 1.68
C ALA A 37 -10.07 -7.84 2.50
N PHE A 38 -9.28 -6.99 1.84
CA PHE A 38 -8.53 -5.91 2.46
C PHE A 38 -9.31 -4.62 2.56
N TYR A 39 -10.17 -4.37 1.58
CA TYR A 39 -11.03 -3.21 1.49
C TYR A 39 -12.32 -3.61 0.79
N ALA A 40 -13.43 -3.07 1.27
CA ALA A 40 -14.73 -3.25 0.61
C ALA A 40 -15.62 -2.03 0.88
N GLU A 41 -16.39 -1.64 -0.12
CA GLU A 41 -17.40 -0.60 -0.02
C GLU A 41 -18.63 -0.95 -0.86
N LYS A 42 -19.75 -0.27 -0.63
CA LYS A 42 -20.90 -0.36 -1.53
C LYS A 42 -20.50 0.14 -2.92
N SER A 43 -20.77 -0.65 -3.93
CA SER A 43 -20.52 -0.23 -5.31
C SER A 43 -21.52 0.87 -5.73
N PRO A 44 -21.23 1.64 -6.80
CA PRO A 44 -22.21 2.55 -7.38
C PRO A 44 -23.48 1.87 -7.91
N VAL A 45 -23.47 0.55 -8.05
CA VAL A 45 -24.63 -0.25 -8.45
C VAL A 45 -25.31 -0.78 -7.20
N GLU A 46 -26.60 -0.49 -7.04
CA GLU A 46 -27.38 -0.92 -5.88
C GLU A 46 -27.37 -2.45 -5.73
N GLY A 47 -27.28 -2.92 -4.49
CA GLY A 47 -27.26 -4.35 -4.18
C GLY A 47 -25.91 -5.05 -4.45
N ILE A 48 -24.85 -4.30 -4.75
CA ILE A 48 -23.53 -4.85 -5.03
C ILE A 48 -22.47 -4.21 -4.12
N TYR A 49 -21.53 -4.99 -3.66
CA TYR A 49 -20.30 -4.54 -3.00
C TYR A 49 -19.11 -4.66 -3.96
N SER A 50 -18.23 -3.68 -3.93
CA SER A 50 -16.88 -3.78 -4.49
C SER A 50 -15.94 -4.33 -3.41
N VAL A 51 -15.15 -5.34 -3.73
CA VAL A 51 -14.24 -6.04 -2.80
C VAL A 51 -12.85 -6.07 -3.40
N PHE A 52 -11.84 -5.63 -2.63
CA PHE A 52 -10.44 -5.67 -2.99
C PHE A 52 -9.70 -6.67 -2.11
N SER A 53 -9.08 -7.65 -2.73
CA SER A 53 -8.36 -8.75 -2.09
C SER A 53 -6.99 -8.97 -2.76
N LYS A 54 -6.21 -9.93 -2.28
CA LYS A 54 -4.94 -10.31 -2.92
C LYS A 54 -5.12 -10.90 -4.33
N GLU A 55 -6.30 -11.44 -4.62
CA GLU A 55 -6.68 -11.96 -5.94
C GLU A 55 -7.04 -10.83 -6.92
N GLY A 56 -7.26 -9.61 -6.42
CA GLY A 56 -7.67 -8.44 -7.15
C GLY A 56 -9.06 -7.94 -6.76
N THR A 57 -9.73 -7.27 -7.70
CA THR A 57 -11.07 -6.71 -7.50
C THR A 57 -12.14 -7.72 -7.92
N SER A 58 -13.12 -7.88 -7.04
CA SER A 58 -14.36 -8.61 -7.31
C SER A 58 -15.56 -7.79 -6.87
N TYR A 59 -16.73 -8.17 -7.38
CA TYR A 59 -18.02 -7.61 -7.04
C TYR A 59 -18.88 -8.72 -6.46
N VAL A 60 -19.57 -8.41 -5.36
CA VAL A 60 -20.36 -9.39 -4.62
C VAL A 60 -21.75 -8.84 -4.41
N THR A 61 -22.78 -9.64 -4.66
CA THR A 61 -24.16 -9.25 -4.37
C THR A 61 -24.38 -9.08 -2.85
N SER A 62 -25.34 -8.25 -2.48
CA SER A 62 -25.60 -7.90 -1.06
C SER A 62 -26.06 -9.08 -0.21
N ASP A 63 -26.50 -10.18 -0.83
CA ASP A 63 -26.80 -11.47 -0.20
C ASP A 63 -25.57 -12.41 -0.15
N GLY A 64 -24.46 -12.05 -0.83
CA GLY A 64 -23.25 -12.85 -0.91
C GLY A 64 -23.37 -14.11 -1.77
N GLU A 65 -24.39 -14.24 -2.61
CA GLU A 65 -24.64 -15.45 -3.39
C GLU A 65 -23.90 -15.46 -4.72
N TYR A 66 -23.61 -14.28 -5.29
CA TYR A 66 -22.93 -14.17 -6.58
C TYR A 66 -21.68 -13.34 -6.46
N ILE A 67 -20.61 -13.81 -7.09
CA ILE A 67 -19.31 -13.12 -7.20
C ILE A 67 -18.96 -13.04 -8.68
N PHE A 68 -18.57 -11.85 -9.12
CA PHE A 68 -18.05 -11.65 -10.46
C PHE A 68 -16.82 -10.75 -10.44
N THR A 69 -15.98 -10.85 -11.46
CA THR A 69 -14.72 -10.10 -11.60
C THR A 69 -14.73 -9.29 -12.88
N GLY A 70 -13.89 -8.27 -12.94
CA GLY A 70 -13.77 -7.40 -14.09
C GLY A 70 -13.77 -5.92 -13.69
N ASN A 71 -14.05 -5.07 -14.67
CA ASN A 71 -14.16 -3.63 -14.44
C ASN A 71 -15.62 -3.18 -14.49
N LEU A 72 -15.95 -2.25 -13.60
CA LEU A 72 -17.23 -1.56 -13.58
C LEU A 72 -17.06 -0.21 -14.28
N PHE A 73 -17.85 -0.02 -15.34
CA PHE A 73 -17.84 1.21 -16.11
C PHE A 73 -19.16 1.96 -15.91
N LYS A 74 -19.05 3.26 -15.65
CA LYS A 74 -20.19 4.17 -15.63
C LYS A 74 -20.32 4.85 -16.98
N VAL A 75 -21.49 4.73 -17.60
CA VAL A 75 -21.81 5.41 -18.86
C VAL A 75 -22.26 6.85 -18.58
N LYS A 76 -21.60 7.82 -19.21
CA LYS A 76 -21.90 9.26 -19.13
C LYS A 76 -22.10 9.80 -20.56
N GLY A 77 -23.31 9.69 -21.08
CA GLY A 77 -23.58 10.06 -22.47
C GLY A 77 -22.84 9.13 -23.44
N ALA A 78 -21.90 9.67 -24.23
CA ALA A 78 -21.05 8.91 -25.15
C ALA A 78 -19.70 8.48 -24.53
N GLU A 79 -19.45 8.81 -23.28
CA GLU A 79 -18.21 8.49 -22.58
C GLU A 79 -18.43 7.37 -21.55
N VAL A 80 -17.36 6.64 -21.23
CA VAL A 80 -17.34 5.63 -20.17
C VAL A 80 -16.26 5.97 -19.17
N GLU A 81 -16.58 5.89 -17.88
CA GLU A 81 -15.67 6.09 -16.77
C GLU A 81 -15.44 4.75 -16.07
N ASN A 82 -14.16 4.36 -15.89
CA ASN A 82 -13.82 3.18 -15.14
C ASN A 82 -13.86 3.47 -13.62
N THR A 83 -14.94 3.10 -12.96
CA THR A 83 -15.12 3.30 -11.51
C THR A 83 -14.29 2.30 -10.67
N THR A 84 -13.85 1.20 -11.28
CA THR A 84 -12.98 0.21 -10.61
C THR A 84 -11.62 0.82 -10.26
N ASP A 85 -11.05 1.66 -11.11
CA ASP A 85 -9.73 2.27 -10.86
C ASP A 85 -9.75 3.20 -9.64
N GLU A 86 -10.85 3.95 -9.45
CA GLU A 86 -11.05 4.77 -8.26
C GLU A 86 -11.16 3.89 -7.01
N PHE A 87 -11.95 2.83 -7.06
CA PHE A 87 -12.12 1.87 -5.98
C PHE A 87 -10.79 1.20 -5.60
N ILE A 88 -10.01 0.71 -6.57
CA ILE A 88 -8.68 0.12 -6.35
C ILE A 88 -7.77 1.13 -5.66
N SER A 89 -7.76 2.38 -6.12
CA SER A 89 -6.93 3.43 -5.54
C SER A 89 -7.28 3.72 -4.08
N LYS A 90 -8.56 3.72 -3.72
CA LYS A 90 -9.02 3.83 -2.32
C LYS A 90 -8.54 2.64 -1.47
N GLY A 91 -8.72 1.43 -1.97
CA GLY A 91 -8.26 0.21 -1.31
C GLY A 91 -6.74 0.19 -1.09
N MET A 92 -5.97 0.58 -2.10
CA MET A 92 -4.51 0.71 -2.00
C MET A 92 -4.09 1.73 -0.93
N ARG A 93 -4.74 2.89 -0.89
CA ARG A 93 -4.48 3.91 0.14
C ARG A 93 -4.75 3.39 1.54
N SER A 94 -5.95 2.83 1.76
CA SER A 94 -6.35 2.25 3.05
C SER A 94 -5.37 1.17 3.51
N TYR A 95 -4.85 0.35 2.58
CA TYR A 95 -3.85 -0.66 2.90
C TYR A 95 -2.50 -0.03 3.28
N ILE A 96 -2.01 0.94 2.48
CA ILE A 96 -0.71 1.60 2.71
C ILE A 96 -0.69 2.39 4.03
N GLU A 97 -1.80 3.00 4.42
CA GLU A 97 -1.90 3.75 5.69
C GLU A 97 -1.61 2.90 6.92
N LYS A 98 -1.78 1.59 6.83
CA LYS A 98 -1.52 0.61 7.90
C LYS A 98 -0.09 0.05 7.89
N LEU A 99 0.67 0.32 6.84
CA LEU A 99 2.05 -0.14 6.73
C LEU A 99 2.99 0.75 7.56
N ASP A 100 4.03 0.14 8.08
CA ASP A 100 5.13 0.83 8.78
C ASP A 100 6.05 1.52 7.76
N THR A 101 5.62 2.65 7.22
CA THR A 101 6.33 3.41 6.20
C THR A 101 7.39 4.34 6.80
N ILE A 102 8.46 4.64 6.04
CA ILE A 102 9.42 5.68 6.41
C ILE A 102 9.02 6.99 5.77
N THR A 103 8.68 7.99 6.61
CA THR A 103 8.09 9.26 6.16
C THR A 103 9.11 10.39 6.20
N TYR A 104 9.20 11.12 5.08
CA TYR A 104 9.85 12.42 4.98
C TYR A 104 8.78 13.47 4.73
N LYS A 105 8.49 14.23 5.79
CA LYS A 105 7.37 15.18 5.80
C LYS A 105 7.79 16.53 5.23
N ALA A 106 7.00 17.07 4.31
CA ALA A 106 7.17 18.42 3.79
C ALA A 106 6.80 19.46 4.87
N PRO A 107 7.55 20.56 5.01
CA PRO A 107 7.23 21.63 5.95
C PRO A 107 5.84 22.25 5.71
N ASP A 108 5.49 22.46 4.44
CA ASP A 108 4.17 22.93 3.97
C ASP A 108 3.50 21.82 3.16
N GLU A 109 2.96 20.82 3.87
CA GLU A 109 2.41 19.60 3.24
C GLU A 109 1.13 19.90 2.45
N LYS A 110 1.21 19.81 1.12
CA LYS A 110 0.07 19.91 0.18
C LYS A 110 -0.33 18.54 -0.36
N TYR A 111 0.65 17.69 -0.63
CA TYR A 111 0.48 16.37 -1.22
C TYR A 111 1.21 15.31 -0.40
N VAL A 112 0.70 14.10 -0.40
CA VAL A 112 1.36 12.94 0.20
C VAL A 112 1.40 11.83 -0.84
N ILE A 113 2.59 11.26 -1.09
CA ILE A 113 2.77 10.13 -1.98
C ILE A 113 3.38 8.94 -1.24
N GLY A 114 2.88 7.74 -1.52
CA GLY A 114 3.52 6.47 -1.16
C GLY A 114 4.44 6.03 -2.29
N VAL A 115 5.68 5.68 -1.98
CA VAL A 115 6.70 5.29 -2.97
C VAL A 115 7.28 3.94 -2.59
N PHE A 116 6.98 2.92 -3.38
CA PHE A 116 7.64 1.63 -3.30
C PHE A 116 9.09 1.76 -3.76
N THR A 117 10.00 1.37 -2.91
CA THR A 117 11.44 1.63 -3.07
C THR A 117 12.28 0.40 -2.78
N ASP A 118 13.45 0.35 -3.41
CA ASP A 118 14.51 -0.64 -3.19
C ASP A 118 15.82 0.13 -3.03
N ILE A 119 16.55 -0.11 -1.94
CA ILE A 119 17.79 0.60 -1.62
C ILE A 119 18.92 0.37 -2.64
N THR A 120 18.81 -0.68 -3.48
CA THR A 120 19.74 -0.99 -4.56
C THR A 120 19.31 -0.48 -5.91
N CYS A 121 18.15 0.18 -5.99
CA CYS A 121 17.62 0.72 -7.24
C CYS A 121 18.18 2.11 -7.52
N GLY A 122 18.95 2.26 -8.60
CA GLY A 122 19.54 3.56 -8.97
C GLY A 122 18.52 4.68 -9.19
N PHE A 123 17.33 4.38 -9.73
CA PHE A 123 16.24 5.37 -9.86
C PHE A 123 15.61 5.74 -8.52
N CYS A 124 15.55 4.81 -7.55
CA CYS A 124 15.11 5.11 -6.19
C CYS A 124 16.12 5.99 -5.45
N GLN A 125 17.42 5.69 -5.63
CA GLN A 125 18.50 6.51 -5.10
C GLN A 125 18.48 7.93 -5.68
N LYS A 126 18.23 8.05 -7.00
CA LYS A 126 18.08 9.35 -7.65
C LYS A 126 16.87 10.14 -7.10
N LEU A 127 15.70 9.50 -6.96
CA LEU A 127 14.54 10.12 -6.34
C LEU A 127 14.87 10.60 -4.92
N HIS A 128 15.59 9.80 -4.16
CA HIS A 128 15.98 10.15 -2.79
C HIS A 128 17.03 11.28 -2.73
N ASN A 129 17.95 11.35 -3.69
CA ASN A 129 18.88 12.48 -3.80
C ASN A 129 18.16 13.80 -4.08
N ASP A 130 17.06 13.76 -4.81
CA ASP A 130 16.22 14.91 -5.11
C ASP A 130 15.15 15.17 -4.02
N LEU A 131 15.16 14.42 -2.91
CA LEU A 131 14.14 14.43 -1.86
C LEU A 131 13.80 15.84 -1.36
N GLN A 132 14.82 16.67 -1.09
CA GLN A 132 14.62 18.02 -0.58
C GLN A 132 13.75 18.87 -1.53
N PHE A 133 13.94 18.73 -2.84
CA PHE A 133 13.13 19.48 -3.83
C PHE A 133 11.66 19.04 -3.85
N TYR A 134 11.35 17.74 -3.58
CA TYR A 134 9.96 17.30 -3.39
C TYR A 134 9.35 17.93 -2.14
N LEU A 135 10.08 17.94 -1.02
CA LEU A 135 9.60 18.49 0.25
C LEU A 135 9.34 20.00 0.13
N GLU A 136 10.22 20.77 -0.53
CA GLU A 136 10.05 22.19 -0.80
C GLU A 136 8.81 22.51 -1.65
N LYS A 137 8.40 21.59 -2.52
CA LYS A 137 7.16 21.68 -3.30
C LYS A 137 5.91 21.26 -2.52
N GLY A 138 6.04 20.95 -1.24
CA GLY A 138 4.96 20.52 -0.37
C GLY A 138 4.55 19.04 -0.58
N ILE A 139 5.45 18.22 -1.12
CA ILE A 139 5.19 16.78 -1.35
C ILE A 139 5.85 15.97 -0.25
N THR A 140 5.07 15.44 0.69
CA THR A 140 5.51 14.43 1.67
C THR A 140 5.69 13.09 0.98
N ILE A 141 6.81 12.40 1.26
CA ILE A 141 7.09 11.07 0.73
C ILE A 141 7.04 10.04 1.86
N LYS A 142 6.24 9.00 1.68
CA LYS A 142 6.20 7.79 2.51
C LYS A 142 6.83 6.64 1.73
N TYR A 143 8.03 6.23 2.10
CA TYR A 143 8.69 5.09 1.47
C TYR A 143 8.15 3.77 2.00
N ILE A 144 7.91 2.86 1.07
CA ILE A 144 7.38 1.51 1.26
C ILE A 144 8.43 0.53 0.75
N ALA A 145 8.82 -0.42 1.57
CA ALA A 145 9.86 -1.38 1.20
C ALA A 145 9.40 -2.35 0.11
N TYR A 146 10.14 -2.44 -0.99
CA TYR A 146 9.91 -3.41 -2.05
C TYR A 146 11.21 -3.92 -2.63
N SER A 147 11.73 -5.03 -2.10
CA SER A 147 12.95 -5.67 -2.61
C SER A 147 12.69 -6.34 -3.96
N ARG A 148 13.26 -5.80 -5.05
CA ARG A 148 13.15 -6.40 -6.40
C ARG A 148 13.79 -7.79 -6.49
N ALA A 149 14.73 -8.08 -5.59
CA ALA A 149 15.36 -9.39 -5.48
C ALA A 149 14.54 -10.41 -4.66
N GLY A 150 13.35 -10.02 -4.20
CA GLY A 150 12.48 -10.86 -3.37
C GLY A 150 12.90 -10.90 -1.90
N MET A 151 12.05 -11.52 -1.07
CA MET A 151 12.21 -11.51 0.39
C MET A 151 13.32 -12.42 0.91
N ASN A 152 13.75 -13.43 0.13
CA ASN A 152 14.85 -14.32 0.50
C ASN A 152 16.24 -13.72 0.19
N SER A 153 16.30 -12.46 -0.25
CA SER A 153 17.54 -11.80 -0.66
C SER A 153 18.24 -11.08 0.50
N MET A 154 19.55 -10.83 0.32
CA MET A 154 20.30 -9.95 1.21
C MET A 154 19.75 -8.50 1.18
N VAL A 155 19.21 -8.06 0.03
CA VAL A 155 18.59 -6.73 -0.12
C VAL A 155 17.39 -6.58 0.81
N ALA A 156 16.50 -7.57 0.85
CA ALA A 156 15.35 -7.54 1.77
C ALA A 156 15.79 -7.51 3.24
N ARG A 157 16.84 -8.26 3.60
CA ARG A 157 17.43 -8.25 4.96
C ARG A 157 18.01 -6.88 5.29
N ASN A 158 18.75 -6.28 4.38
CA ASN A 158 19.33 -4.94 4.54
C ASN A 158 18.23 -3.88 4.67
N MET A 159 17.16 -3.97 3.88
CA MET A 159 16.01 -3.10 4.03
C MET A 159 15.35 -3.28 5.40
N ALA A 160 15.19 -4.52 5.86
CA ALA A 160 14.64 -4.78 7.20
C ALA A 160 15.53 -4.20 8.32
N SER A 161 16.86 -4.16 8.16
CA SER A 161 17.76 -3.47 9.11
C SER A 161 17.48 -1.95 9.13
N VAL A 162 17.22 -1.34 7.98
CA VAL A 162 16.83 0.08 7.88
C VAL A 162 15.49 0.33 8.58
N TRP A 163 14.49 -0.53 8.35
CA TRP A 163 13.18 -0.44 9.01
C TRP A 163 13.22 -0.76 10.51
N CYS A 164 14.32 -1.40 10.99
CA CYS A 164 14.59 -1.69 12.39
C CYS A 164 15.36 -0.58 13.12
N ALA A 165 15.84 0.43 12.40
CA ALA A 165 16.64 1.51 12.98
C ALA A 165 15.80 2.39 13.90
N ASP A 166 16.41 2.94 14.95
CA ASP A 166 15.77 3.88 15.86
C ASP A 166 15.42 5.20 15.12
N ASP A 167 16.32 5.66 14.24
CA ASP A 167 16.06 6.74 13.28
C ASP A 167 15.98 6.17 11.87
N LYS A 168 14.80 5.70 11.50
CA LYS A 168 14.52 5.11 10.18
C LYS A 168 14.81 6.06 9.01
N PRO A 169 14.42 7.35 9.04
CA PRO A 169 14.76 8.30 7.99
C PRO A 169 16.28 8.46 7.80
N ALA A 170 17.06 8.63 8.86
CA ALA A 170 18.51 8.75 8.75
C ALA A 170 19.13 7.45 8.20
N ALA A 171 18.67 6.28 8.66
CA ALA A 171 19.13 4.98 8.18
C ALA A 171 18.81 4.77 6.70
N LEU A 172 17.60 5.11 6.24
CA LEU A 172 17.22 5.00 4.83
C LEU A 172 18.06 5.96 3.97
N THR A 173 18.31 7.18 4.45
CA THR A 173 19.14 8.15 3.73
C THR A 173 20.58 7.65 3.54
N LYS A 174 21.18 7.06 4.57
CA LYS A 174 22.52 6.44 4.45
C LYS A 174 22.52 5.29 3.46
N ALA A 175 21.54 4.39 3.56
CA ALA A 175 21.43 3.24 2.67
C ALA A 175 21.25 3.67 1.20
N MET A 176 20.42 4.69 0.93
CA MET A 176 20.17 5.21 -0.43
C MET A 176 21.39 5.91 -1.03
N LYS A 177 22.22 6.54 -0.21
CA LYS A 177 23.48 7.19 -0.64
C LYS A 177 24.65 6.22 -0.75
N GLY A 178 24.53 4.99 -0.26
CA GLY A 178 25.61 4.04 -0.18
C GLY A 178 26.59 4.29 0.97
N ASP A 179 26.21 5.14 1.93
CA ASP A 179 27.04 5.54 3.09
C ASP A 179 27.01 4.51 4.23
N GLY A 180 26.39 3.34 4.00
CA GLY A 180 26.34 2.23 4.93
C GLY A 180 24.94 1.82 5.34
N LEU A 181 24.88 0.73 6.08
CA LEU A 181 23.68 0.12 6.63
C LEU A 181 23.76 0.13 8.16
N PRO A 182 22.60 0.03 8.86
CA PRO A 182 22.63 -0.21 10.30
C PRO A 182 23.38 -1.50 10.64
N ASP A 183 24.27 -1.46 11.66
CA ASP A 183 25.02 -2.64 12.12
C ASP A 183 24.12 -3.69 12.78
N LYS A 184 22.95 -3.27 13.25
CA LYS A 184 21.98 -4.12 13.95
C LYS A 184 21.28 -5.06 12.98
N GLN A 185 21.34 -6.36 13.28
CA GLN A 185 20.55 -7.35 12.52
C GLN A 185 19.04 -7.11 12.70
N PRO A 186 18.24 -7.27 11.64
CA PRO A 186 16.81 -7.06 11.75
C PRO A 186 16.16 -8.11 12.63
N THR A 187 15.23 -7.69 13.46
CA THR A 187 14.36 -8.60 14.21
C THR A 187 13.34 -9.26 13.30
N LYS A 188 12.70 -10.35 13.80
CA LYS A 188 11.57 -10.97 13.08
C LYS A 188 10.47 -9.94 12.78
N ALA A 189 10.13 -9.08 13.72
CA ALA A 189 9.10 -8.05 13.53
C ALA A 189 9.43 -7.08 12.37
N CYS A 190 10.72 -6.68 12.22
CA CYS A 190 11.13 -5.83 11.12
C CYS A 190 11.11 -6.58 9.77
N MET A 191 11.48 -7.86 9.77
CA MET A 191 11.34 -8.71 8.58
C MET A 191 9.88 -8.87 8.18
N ASP A 192 8.98 -9.10 9.14
CA ASP A 192 7.54 -9.22 8.91
C ASP A 192 6.96 -7.89 8.38
N SER A 193 7.41 -6.74 8.90
CA SER A 193 7.04 -5.41 8.41
C SER A 193 7.42 -5.23 6.94
N VAL A 194 8.66 -5.54 6.56
CA VAL A 194 9.11 -5.45 5.16
C VAL A 194 8.41 -6.48 4.28
N GLN A 195 8.13 -7.69 4.80
CA GLN A 195 7.34 -8.70 4.08
C GLN A 195 5.92 -8.21 3.76
N ASN A 196 5.25 -7.56 4.71
CA ASN A 196 3.91 -6.99 4.49
C ASN A 196 3.93 -5.89 3.42
N GLN A 197 4.95 -5.05 3.40
CA GLN A 197 5.15 -4.02 2.40
C GLN A 197 5.46 -4.61 1.02
N PHE A 198 6.30 -5.64 0.96
CA PHE A 198 6.58 -6.38 -0.27
C PHE A 198 5.32 -7.07 -0.82
N ASN A 199 4.51 -7.68 0.05
CA ASN A 199 3.23 -8.29 -0.34
C ASN A 199 2.27 -7.25 -0.92
N ALA A 200 2.23 -6.02 -0.36
CA ALA A 200 1.46 -4.90 -0.94
C ALA A 200 1.90 -4.59 -2.37
N GLY A 201 3.20 -4.49 -2.61
CA GLY A 201 3.73 -4.24 -3.95
C GLY A 201 3.35 -5.32 -4.95
N ASN A 202 3.38 -6.60 -4.54
CA ASN A 202 2.95 -7.72 -5.39
C ASN A 202 1.45 -7.68 -5.66
N MET A 203 0.64 -7.41 -4.64
CA MET A 203 -0.82 -7.26 -4.75
C MET A 203 -1.20 -6.13 -5.71
N PHE A 204 -0.44 -5.02 -5.70
CA PHE A 204 -0.61 -3.89 -6.61
C PHE A 204 0.03 -4.13 -7.97
N LYS A 205 0.59 -5.32 -8.21
CA LYS A 205 1.20 -5.74 -9.48
C LYS A 205 2.26 -4.75 -9.98
N LEU A 206 3.13 -4.29 -9.08
CA LEU A 206 4.18 -3.34 -9.44
C LEU A 206 5.11 -3.93 -10.51
N SER A 207 5.37 -3.16 -11.55
CA SER A 207 6.31 -3.52 -12.61
C SER A 207 7.78 -3.20 -12.28
N GLY A 208 8.01 -2.44 -11.19
CA GLY A 208 9.35 -2.04 -10.77
C GLY A 208 9.35 -0.91 -9.74
N THR A 209 10.54 -0.41 -9.41
CA THR A 209 10.76 0.70 -8.47
C THR A 209 11.55 1.84 -9.13
N PRO A 210 11.30 3.11 -8.77
CA PRO A 210 10.23 3.56 -7.89
C PRO A 210 8.87 3.48 -8.60
N SER A 211 7.84 3.10 -7.85
CA SER A 211 6.43 3.16 -8.27
C SER A 211 5.60 3.58 -7.06
N GLY A 212 4.43 4.13 -7.27
CA GLY A 212 3.63 4.57 -6.14
C GLY A 212 2.32 5.22 -6.51
N LEU A 213 1.73 5.87 -5.51
CA LEU A 213 0.44 6.54 -5.66
C LEU A 213 0.32 7.74 -4.73
N SER A 214 -0.61 8.64 -5.08
CA SER A 214 -1.01 9.70 -4.16
C SER A 214 -1.79 9.10 -2.98
N LEU A 215 -1.45 9.51 -1.76
CA LEU A 215 -2.16 9.11 -0.52
C LEU A 215 -3.13 10.18 -0.02
N LYS A 216 -3.10 11.37 -0.60
CA LYS A 216 -3.98 12.50 -0.27
C LYS A 216 -4.46 13.18 -1.55
N GLY A 217 -5.73 13.61 -1.57
CA GLY A 217 -6.36 14.21 -2.75
C GLY A 217 -6.85 13.15 -3.76
N GLU A 218 -6.94 13.53 -5.02
CA GLU A 218 -7.43 12.62 -6.07
C GLU A 218 -6.46 11.45 -6.32
N PRO A 219 -6.96 10.28 -6.68
CA PRO A 219 -6.15 9.13 -7.01
C PRO A 219 -5.18 9.40 -8.17
N MET A 220 -3.91 9.10 -7.96
CA MET A 220 -2.89 9.14 -9.00
C MET A 220 -1.90 8.01 -8.75
N VAL A 221 -1.74 7.14 -9.72
CA VAL A 221 -0.72 6.07 -9.71
C VAL A 221 0.42 6.46 -10.65
N PHE A 222 1.65 6.14 -10.30
CA PHE A 222 2.81 6.37 -11.14
C PHE A 222 3.79 5.20 -11.10
N ALA A 223 4.49 5.01 -12.20
CA ALA A 223 5.60 4.07 -12.32
C ALA A 223 6.83 4.81 -12.87
N GLY A 224 8.02 4.41 -12.38
CA GLY A 224 9.28 5.04 -12.73
C GLY A 224 9.54 6.37 -12.01
N LEU A 225 10.76 6.86 -12.24
CA LEU A 225 11.19 8.14 -11.69
C LEU A 225 10.44 9.29 -12.39
N ARG A 226 9.96 10.23 -11.58
CA ARG A 226 9.54 11.56 -12.02
C ARG A 226 10.35 12.58 -11.26
N ASP A 227 10.83 13.61 -11.93
CA ASP A 227 11.45 14.73 -11.23
C ASP A 227 10.41 15.51 -10.39
N PRO A 228 10.84 16.36 -9.43
CA PRO A 228 9.92 17.05 -8.53
C PRO A 228 8.87 17.93 -9.23
N ASP A 229 9.21 18.55 -10.37
CA ASP A 229 8.27 19.39 -11.12
C ASP A 229 7.24 18.55 -11.89
N GLN A 230 7.68 17.49 -12.54
CA GLN A 230 6.80 16.52 -13.19
C GLN A 230 5.83 15.89 -12.18
N MET A 231 6.32 15.51 -10.99
CA MET A 231 5.48 14.96 -9.92
C MET A 231 4.43 15.98 -9.46
N LEU A 232 4.86 17.22 -9.17
CA LEU A 232 3.95 18.28 -8.75
C LEU A 232 2.87 18.57 -9.80
N ASN A 233 3.25 18.64 -11.07
CA ASN A 233 2.30 18.88 -12.16
C ASN A 233 1.30 17.74 -12.30
N SER A 234 1.75 16.49 -12.17
CA SER A 234 0.87 15.32 -12.19
C SER A 234 -0.14 15.34 -11.04
N LEU A 235 0.31 15.67 -9.82
CA LEU A 235 -0.55 15.80 -8.64
C LEU A 235 -1.57 16.93 -8.78
N LYS A 236 -1.16 18.09 -9.33
CA LYS A 236 -2.08 19.20 -9.60
C LYS A 236 -3.13 18.81 -10.63
N THR A 237 -2.72 18.20 -11.74
CA THR A 237 -3.63 17.77 -12.82
C THR A 237 -4.64 16.75 -12.32
N ALA A 238 -4.21 15.76 -11.49
CA ALA A 238 -5.12 14.80 -10.89
C ALA A 238 -6.19 15.51 -10.04
N ASN A 239 -5.80 16.51 -9.23
CA ASN A 239 -6.73 17.24 -8.35
C ASN A 239 -7.63 18.28 -9.06
N GLN A 240 -7.39 18.57 -10.33
CA GLN A 240 -8.22 19.47 -11.14
C GLN A 240 -9.35 18.77 -11.91
N LYS A 241 -9.35 17.43 -11.95
CA LYS A 241 -10.34 16.62 -12.70
C LYS A 241 -11.67 16.41 -11.96
N LYS A 242 -12.05 17.35 -11.08
CA LYS A 242 -13.36 17.36 -10.40
C LYS A 242 -14.45 17.96 -11.25
#